data_698f18e3ef6b1b1e5b0cba500e36e09d
#
_entry.id   698f18e3ef6b1b1e5b0cba500e36e09d
#
_cell.length_a   1.000
_cell.length_b   1.000
_cell.length_c   1.000
_cell.angle_alpha   90.00
_cell.angle_beta   90.00
_cell.angle_gamma   90.00
#
_symmetry.space_group_name_H-M   'P 1'
#
loop_
_entity.id
_entity.type
_entity.pdbx_description
1 polymer ?
#
loop_
_entity_poly.entity_id
_entity_poly.type
_entity_poly.pdbx_seq_one_letter_code
_entity_poly.pdbx_strand_id
1 'polypeptide(L)'
;MHTQELTAILLVVAFIVSVSRAQTPHNHETTQAGSSVTLMEQAIERMHKDMAIAPSGDPDRDFAAMMIPHHQGAVDMAKVELQFGKNPVLRRLAEGIIVEQLQEIEVMQRELRQLPAAPKEP
;
A
#
# COMPACT_ATOMS: atom_id res chain seq x y z
N MET A 1 88.49 13.79 -2.09
CA MET A 1 88.26 12.78 -1.08
C MET A 1 86.97 13.16 -0.36
N HIS A 2 85.90 12.50 -0.72
CA HIS A 2 84.82 12.21 0.21
C HIS A 2 83.69 11.44 -0.52
N THR A 3 83.48 10.31 -0.01
CA THR A 3 82.62 9.24 -0.43
C THR A 3 81.16 9.65 -0.43
N GLN A 4 80.49 9.35 -1.52
CA GLN A 4 79.04 9.47 -1.69
C GLN A 4 78.38 8.25 -1.08
N GLU A 5 77.58 8.46 -0.06
CA GLU A 5 76.64 7.47 0.46
C GLU A 5 75.33 7.59 -0.33
N LEU A 6 75.04 6.58 -1.15
CA LEU A 6 73.81 6.44 -1.89
C LEU A 6 72.77 5.77 -0.99
N THR A 7 71.87 6.54 -0.43
CA THR A 7 70.69 6.01 0.27
C THR A 7 69.61 5.72 -0.77
N ALA A 8 69.43 4.44 -1.05
CA ALA A 8 68.35 3.95 -1.88
C ALA A 8 67.03 4.04 -1.12
N ILE A 9 66.17 5.01 -1.51
CA ILE A 9 64.79 5.08 -1.02
C ILE A 9 63.97 4.09 -1.82
N LEU A 10 63.57 2.96 -1.15
CA LEU A 10 62.68 1.95 -1.70
C LEU A 10 61.24 2.50 -1.64
N LEU A 11 60.70 3.02 -2.73
CA LEU A 11 59.30 3.39 -2.87
C LEU A 11 58.48 2.12 -3.03
N VAL A 12 57.90 1.63 -1.94
CA VAL A 12 56.83 0.62 -1.98
C VAL A 12 55.55 1.28 -2.40
N VAL A 13 55.23 1.20 -3.70
CA VAL A 13 53.91 1.56 -4.20
C VAL A 13 52.93 0.48 -3.82
N ALA A 14 52.19 0.70 -2.73
CA ALA A 14 51.08 -0.15 -2.35
C ALA A 14 49.93 0.11 -3.34
N PHE A 15 49.74 -0.81 -4.28
CA PHE A 15 48.59 -0.80 -5.21
C PHE A 15 47.36 -1.24 -4.40
N ILE A 16 46.62 -0.26 -3.85
CA ILE A 16 45.31 -0.53 -3.25
C ILE A 16 44.34 -0.82 -4.38
N VAL A 17 44.13 -2.09 -4.67
CA VAL A 17 43.01 -2.52 -5.52
C VAL A 17 41.73 -2.26 -4.75
N SER A 18 41.10 -1.11 -4.98
CA SER A 18 39.73 -0.87 -4.56
C SER A 18 38.81 -1.78 -5.35
N VAL A 19 38.46 -2.92 -4.77
CA VAL A 19 37.35 -3.74 -5.24
C VAL A 19 36.08 -2.96 -4.98
N SER A 20 35.65 -2.16 -5.94
CA SER A 20 34.28 -1.62 -5.99
C SER A 20 33.34 -2.79 -6.05
N ARG A 21 32.81 -3.16 -4.89
CA ARG A 21 31.70 -4.10 -4.80
C ARG A 21 30.49 -3.38 -5.39
N ALA A 22 30.23 -3.63 -6.66
CA ALA A 22 28.99 -3.21 -7.29
C ALA A 22 27.84 -3.86 -6.52
N GLN A 23 27.21 -3.08 -5.66
CA GLN A 23 25.95 -3.44 -5.03
C GLN A 23 24.90 -3.41 -6.14
N THR A 24 24.44 -4.58 -6.52
CA THR A 24 23.30 -4.72 -7.43
C THR A 24 22.04 -4.20 -6.70
N PRO A 25 21.35 -3.18 -7.22
CA PRO A 25 20.17 -2.61 -6.54
C PRO A 25 18.88 -3.37 -6.88
N HIS A 26 18.91 -4.71 -6.92
CA HIS A 26 17.79 -5.48 -7.46
C HIS A 26 16.83 -6.11 -6.43
N ASN A 27 17.06 -5.97 -5.11
CA ASN A 27 16.23 -6.68 -4.14
C ASN A 27 15.10 -5.84 -3.53
N HIS A 28 15.18 -4.51 -3.55
CA HIS A 28 14.16 -3.67 -2.93
C HIS A 28 12.92 -3.46 -3.80
N GLU A 29 13.09 -3.33 -5.10
CA GLU A 29 11.96 -3.06 -6.01
C GLU A 29 11.07 -4.30 -6.20
N THR A 30 11.66 -5.48 -6.30
CA THR A 30 10.92 -6.75 -6.44
C THR A 30 10.14 -7.10 -5.16
N THR A 31 10.71 -6.83 -4.00
CA THR A 31 10.04 -7.07 -2.71
C THR A 31 8.89 -6.08 -2.50
N GLN A 32 9.06 -4.82 -2.90
CA GLN A 32 8.05 -3.79 -2.76
C GLN A 32 6.86 -4.00 -3.72
N ALA A 33 7.12 -4.40 -4.96
CA ALA A 33 6.09 -4.77 -5.92
C ALA A 33 5.29 -6.00 -5.44
N GLY A 34 5.96 -7.04 -4.93
CA GLY A 34 5.30 -8.20 -4.33
C GLY A 34 4.41 -7.83 -3.14
N SER A 35 4.86 -6.92 -2.29
CA SER A 35 4.08 -6.43 -1.14
C SER A 35 2.84 -5.64 -1.56
N SER A 36 2.92 -4.79 -2.59
CA SER A 36 1.77 -4.00 -3.08
C SER A 36 0.70 -4.89 -3.70
N VAL A 37 1.09 -5.90 -4.50
CA VAL A 37 0.16 -6.88 -5.08
C VAL A 37 -0.56 -7.64 -3.97
N THR A 38 0.17 -8.17 -3.01
CA THR A 38 -0.41 -8.92 -1.88
C THR A 38 -1.40 -8.08 -1.07
N LEU A 39 -1.08 -6.82 -0.77
CA LEU A 39 -1.98 -5.95 -0.03
C LEU A 39 -3.23 -5.56 -0.83
N MET A 40 -3.08 -5.37 -2.13
CA MET A 40 -4.21 -5.11 -3.03
C MET A 40 -5.16 -6.31 -3.09
N GLU A 41 -4.62 -7.53 -3.27
CA GLU A 41 -5.39 -8.78 -3.26
C GLU A 41 -6.12 -8.98 -1.93
N GLN A 42 -5.45 -8.74 -0.80
CA GLN A 42 -6.08 -8.83 0.53
C GLN A 42 -7.21 -7.81 0.71
N ALA A 43 -7.07 -6.60 0.20
CA ALA A 43 -8.13 -5.59 0.26
C ALA A 43 -9.37 -6.03 -0.54
N ILE A 44 -9.15 -6.56 -1.75
CA ILE A 44 -10.21 -7.08 -2.63
C ILE A 44 -10.89 -8.30 -1.99
N GLU A 45 -10.13 -9.23 -1.44
CA GLU A 45 -10.67 -10.45 -0.81
C GLU A 45 -11.54 -10.10 0.40
N ARG A 46 -11.07 -9.20 1.29
CA ARG A 46 -11.88 -8.71 2.41
C ARG A 46 -13.18 -8.06 1.93
N MET A 47 -13.09 -7.17 0.95
CA MET A 47 -14.25 -6.50 0.37
C MET A 47 -15.28 -7.52 -0.14
N HIS A 48 -14.88 -8.50 -0.95
CA HIS A 48 -15.77 -9.51 -1.48
C HIS A 48 -16.39 -10.37 -0.38
N LYS A 49 -15.61 -10.76 0.62
CA LYS A 49 -16.09 -11.53 1.76
C LYS A 49 -17.16 -10.76 2.54
N ASP A 50 -16.89 -9.49 2.83
CA ASP A 50 -17.76 -8.65 3.66
C ASP A 50 -19.02 -8.17 2.90
N MET A 51 -18.98 -8.15 1.57
CA MET A 51 -20.14 -7.91 0.71
C MET A 51 -21.04 -9.15 0.52
N ALA A 52 -20.59 -10.35 0.90
CA ALA A 52 -21.35 -11.59 0.76
C ALA A 52 -22.40 -11.73 1.89
N ILE A 53 -23.38 -10.82 1.90
CA ILE A 53 -24.47 -10.77 2.88
C ILE A 53 -25.78 -11.23 2.26
N ALA A 54 -26.66 -11.83 3.07
CA ALA A 54 -28.01 -12.17 2.63
C ALA A 54 -28.87 -10.90 2.54
N PRO A 55 -29.69 -10.73 1.46
CA PRO A 55 -30.63 -9.62 1.37
C PRO A 55 -31.63 -9.63 2.53
N SER A 56 -31.94 -8.47 3.06
CA SER A 56 -32.94 -8.30 4.14
C SER A 56 -34.36 -8.12 3.62
N GLY A 57 -34.52 -7.87 2.31
CA GLY A 57 -35.77 -7.49 1.68
C GLY A 57 -36.13 -6.01 1.81
N ASP A 58 -35.30 -5.23 2.49
CA ASP A 58 -35.42 -3.77 2.57
C ASP A 58 -34.30 -3.13 1.70
N PRO A 59 -34.66 -2.46 0.60
CA PRO A 59 -33.69 -1.89 -0.34
C PRO A 59 -32.71 -0.90 0.29
N ASP A 60 -33.17 -0.08 1.23
CA ASP A 60 -32.31 0.93 1.89
C ASP A 60 -31.30 0.24 2.80
N ARG A 61 -31.73 -0.76 3.52
CA ARG A 61 -30.85 -1.58 4.38
C ARG A 61 -29.86 -2.38 3.56
N ASP A 62 -30.31 -3.03 2.51
CA ASP A 62 -29.48 -3.86 1.63
C ASP A 62 -28.43 -3.00 0.93
N PHE A 63 -28.82 -1.82 0.42
CA PHE A 63 -27.89 -0.85 -0.16
C PHE A 63 -26.80 -0.45 0.81
N ALA A 64 -27.16 0.03 2.00
CA ALA A 64 -26.17 0.50 2.96
C ALA A 64 -25.27 -0.63 3.47
N ALA A 65 -25.84 -1.82 3.73
CA ALA A 65 -25.09 -2.99 4.20
C ALA A 65 -24.05 -3.47 3.18
N MET A 66 -24.36 -3.40 1.87
CA MET A 66 -23.42 -3.77 0.81
C MET A 66 -22.41 -2.66 0.50
N MET A 67 -22.85 -1.39 0.50
CA MET A 67 -21.98 -0.28 0.14
C MET A 67 -20.94 0.05 1.20
N ILE A 68 -21.19 -0.20 2.47
CA ILE A 68 -20.21 -0.01 3.54
C ILE A 68 -18.95 -0.84 3.30
N PRO A 69 -18.98 -2.17 3.14
CA PRO A 69 -17.79 -2.95 2.84
C PRO A 69 -17.17 -2.64 1.47
N HIS A 70 -17.97 -2.27 0.47
CA HIS A 70 -17.48 -1.82 -0.83
C HIS A 70 -16.60 -0.57 -0.68
N HIS A 71 -17.08 0.43 0.04
CA HIS A 71 -16.35 1.67 0.30
C HIS A 71 -15.10 1.42 1.15
N GLN A 72 -15.20 0.54 2.15
CA GLN A 72 -14.04 0.14 2.94
C GLN A 72 -12.95 -0.51 2.07
N GLY A 73 -13.33 -1.35 1.13
CA GLY A 73 -12.41 -1.95 0.16
C GLY A 73 -11.71 -0.88 -0.70
N ALA A 74 -12.45 0.11 -1.18
CA ALA A 74 -11.88 1.22 -1.95
C ALA A 74 -10.89 2.07 -1.11
N VAL A 75 -11.22 2.33 0.17
CA VAL A 75 -10.31 3.01 1.12
C VAL A 75 -9.03 2.19 1.32
N ASP A 76 -9.13 0.88 1.49
CA ASP A 76 -7.96 0.01 1.67
C ASP A 76 -7.09 -0.03 0.41
N MET A 77 -7.68 -0.12 -0.79
CA MET A 77 -6.95 -0.03 -2.07
C MET A 77 -6.28 1.34 -2.25
N ALA A 78 -6.95 2.42 -1.89
CA ALA A 78 -6.40 3.77 -1.94
C ALA A 78 -5.18 3.94 -1.01
N LYS A 79 -5.19 3.30 0.17
CA LYS A 79 -4.03 3.27 1.06
C LYS A 79 -2.83 2.54 0.44
N VAL A 80 -3.07 1.46 -0.31
CA VAL A 80 -2.00 0.76 -1.05
C VAL A 80 -1.42 1.68 -2.12
N GLU A 81 -2.26 2.42 -2.87
CA GLU A 81 -1.78 3.43 -3.83
C GLU A 81 -0.91 4.50 -3.14
N LEU A 82 -1.33 5.01 -1.98
CA LEU A 82 -0.54 6.00 -1.24
C LEU A 82 0.79 5.45 -0.72
N GLN A 83 0.86 4.17 -0.43
CA GLN A 83 2.06 3.53 0.08
C GLN A 83 3.07 3.21 -1.03
N PHE A 84 2.62 2.75 -2.19
CA PHE A 84 3.47 2.19 -3.24
C PHE A 84 3.41 2.95 -4.56
N GLY A 85 2.31 3.62 -4.85
CA GLY A 85 2.10 4.36 -6.09
C GLY A 85 3.03 5.55 -6.23
N LYS A 86 3.50 5.80 -7.46
CA LYS A 86 4.43 6.89 -7.78
C LYS A 86 3.77 8.00 -8.61
N ASN A 87 2.61 7.71 -9.22
CA ASN A 87 1.92 8.68 -10.04
C ASN A 87 1.24 9.76 -9.16
N PRO A 88 1.61 11.04 -9.29
CA PRO A 88 1.09 12.09 -8.41
C PRO A 88 -0.41 12.35 -8.60
N VAL A 89 -0.96 12.07 -9.77
CA VAL A 89 -2.40 12.24 -10.04
C VAL A 89 -3.20 11.15 -9.34
N LEU A 90 -2.75 9.87 -9.46
CA LEU A 90 -3.42 8.75 -8.81
C LEU A 90 -3.31 8.82 -7.28
N ARG A 91 -2.17 9.25 -6.76
CA ARG A 91 -1.99 9.48 -5.32
C ARG A 91 -2.97 10.53 -4.78
N ARG A 92 -3.12 11.66 -5.49
CA ARG A 92 -4.09 12.71 -5.10
C ARG A 92 -5.52 12.19 -5.18
N LEU A 93 -5.85 11.38 -6.19
CA LEU A 93 -7.16 10.74 -6.29
C LEU A 93 -7.39 9.79 -5.09
N ALA A 94 -6.40 8.99 -4.72
CA ALA A 94 -6.48 8.09 -3.58
C ALA A 94 -6.70 8.83 -2.25
N GLU A 95 -6.06 9.98 -2.05
CA GLU A 95 -6.32 10.85 -0.89
C GLU A 95 -7.79 11.30 -0.84
N GLY A 96 -8.33 11.73 -1.98
CA GLY A 96 -9.75 12.13 -2.09
C GLY A 96 -10.69 10.95 -1.81
N ILE A 97 -10.44 9.78 -2.38
CA ILE A 97 -11.22 8.55 -2.13
C ILE A 97 -11.29 8.23 -0.63
N ILE A 98 -10.16 8.28 0.07
CA ILE A 98 -10.12 7.97 1.51
C ILE A 98 -11.03 8.92 2.28
N VAL A 99 -10.94 10.23 2.02
CA VAL A 99 -11.73 11.24 2.73
C VAL A 99 -13.22 11.10 2.45
N GLU A 100 -13.60 11.03 1.16
CA GLU A 100 -15.00 10.99 0.74
C GLU A 100 -15.68 9.69 1.20
N GLN A 101 -15.05 8.55 0.96
CA GLN A 101 -15.67 7.26 1.27
C GLN A 101 -15.76 6.96 2.76
N LEU A 102 -14.84 7.44 3.59
CA LEU A 102 -14.98 7.35 5.04
C LEU A 102 -16.18 8.18 5.53
N GLN A 103 -16.43 9.36 4.99
CA GLN A 103 -17.61 10.15 5.32
C GLN A 103 -18.92 9.46 4.89
N GLU A 104 -18.93 8.86 3.71
CA GLU A 104 -20.09 8.11 3.21
C GLU A 104 -20.37 6.86 4.03
N ILE A 105 -19.33 6.15 4.49
CA ILE A 105 -19.46 5.02 5.42
C ILE A 105 -20.13 5.49 6.72
N GLU A 106 -19.71 6.61 7.29
CA GLU A 106 -20.32 7.16 8.51
C GLU A 106 -21.81 7.49 8.32
N VAL A 107 -22.17 8.08 7.18
CA VAL A 107 -23.55 8.36 6.82
C VAL A 107 -24.36 7.06 6.73
N MET A 108 -23.91 6.09 5.96
CA MET A 108 -24.60 4.80 5.81
C MET A 108 -24.76 4.06 7.13
N GLN A 109 -23.72 4.04 7.97
CA GLN A 109 -23.78 3.44 9.30
C GLN A 109 -24.80 4.13 10.21
N ARG A 110 -24.86 5.46 10.16
CA ARG A 110 -25.86 6.24 10.93
C ARG A 110 -27.26 5.90 10.50
N GLU A 111 -27.54 5.91 9.18
CA GLU A 111 -28.85 5.60 8.63
C GLU A 111 -29.28 4.15 8.93
N LEU A 112 -28.38 3.17 8.80
CA LEU A 112 -28.66 1.79 9.19
C LEU A 112 -29.15 1.63 10.63
N ARG A 113 -28.63 2.44 11.55
CA ARG A 113 -29.06 2.41 12.96
C ARG A 113 -30.45 3.01 13.15
N GLN A 114 -30.91 3.84 12.23
CA GLN A 114 -32.22 4.52 12.29
C GLN A 114 -33.32 3.76 11.53
N LEU A 115 -32.97 2.92 10.58
CA LEU A 115 -33.93 2.15 9.83
C LEU A 115 -34.71 1.17 10.75
N PRO A 116 -36.03 0.99 10.51
CA PRO A 116 -36.81 -0.03 11.22
C PRO A 116 -36.16 -1.41 11.13
N ALA A 117 -36.44 -2.28 12.06
CA ALA A 117 -36.02 -3.67 11.94
C ALA A 117 -36.54 -4.30 10.64
N ALA A 118 -35.69 -5.10 9.97
CA ALA A 118 -36.12 -5.81 8.76
C ALA A 118 -37.41 -6.58 9.01
N PRO A 119 -38.34 -6.65 8.05
CA PRO A 119 -39.55 -7.47 8.17
C PRO A 119 -39.11 -8.89 8.50
N LYS A 120 -39.74 -9.48 9.52
CA LYS A 120 -39.58 -10.92 9.76
C LYS A 120 -40.30 -11.63 8.62
N GLU A 121 -39.58 -12.46 7.88
CA GLU A 121 -40.28 -13.36 6.93
C GLU A 121 -41.34 -14.18 7.67
N PRO A 122 -42.51 -14.40 7.01
CA PRO A 122 -43.61 -15.17 7.59
C PRO A 122 -43.25 -16.65 7.78
#